data_3685f32468ca200075b7d25f8c557584
#
_entry.id   3685f32468ca200075b7d25f8c557584
#
_cell.length_a   1.000
_cell.length_b   1.000
_cell.length_c   1.000
_cell.angle_alpha   90.00
_cell.angle_beta   90.00
_cell.angle_gamma   90.00
#
_symmetry.space_group_name_H-M   'P 1'
#
loop_
_entity.id
_entity.type
_entity.pdbx_description
1 polymer ?
#
loop_
_entity_poly.entity_id
_entity_poly.type
_entity_poly.pdbx_seq_one_letter_code
_entity_poly.pdbx_strand_id
1 'polypeptide(L)'
;DAQGAPPTIPFWRGEAPARTADLSREVARLKEDIAHRLVDDQAPLPASAPPVRWLRQECCLDQRGAQQAVEYILAGKAVLGTVPTQHTIVAERFFDESGGMQLVIHAPFGGRVNRAWGLALQKRFCVAFDFELQAAATDEGIVLSLGEKHSFPLDTVFAFLNAKTVREVLTQAVLQAPMFMTRWRWNATRALALLRFIGGK
;
A
#
# COMPACT_ATOMS: atom_id res chain seq x y z
N ASP A 1 -33.52 10.13 -11.89
CA ASP A 1 -33.25 11.57 -11.88
C ASP A 1 -33.38 12.07 -10.43
N ALA A 2 -32.30 12.59 -9.88
CA ALA A 2 -32.27 13.06 -8.48
C ALA A 2 -32.83 14.50 -8.33
N GLN A 3 -33.46 15.06 -9.38
CA GLN A 3 -34.06 16.40 -9.38
C GLN A 3 -33.13 17.49 -8.83
N GLY A 4 -31.86 17.45 -9.19
CA GLY A 4 -30.87 18.43 -8.75
C GLY A 4 -30.31 18.20 -7.35
N ALA A 5 -30.65 17.10 -6.64
CA ALA A 5 -30.01 16.76 -5.38
C ALA A 5 -28.51 16.51 -5.61
N PRO A 6 -27.63 17.02 -4.74
CA PRO A 6 -26.21 16.73 -4.84
C PRO A 6 -25.96 15.22 -4.75
N PRO A 7 -24.98 14.68 -5.50
CA PRO A 7 -24.65 13.28 -5.42
C PRO A 7 -24.21 12.95 -4.01
N THR A 8 -24.81 11.92 -3.41
CA THR A 8 -24.33 11.36 -2.16
C THR A 8 -23.05 10.57 -2.43
N ILE A 9 -22.09 10.62 -1.51
CA ILE A 9 -20.90 9.77 -1.59
C ILE A 9 -21.37 8.32 -1.64
N PRO A 10 -21.04 7.55 -2.69
CA PRO A 10 -21.47 6.16 -2.78
C PRO A 10 -20.89 5.38 -1.60
N PHE A 11 -21.76 4.86 -0.75
CA PHE A 11 -21.36 4.05 0.35
C PHE A 11 -21.26 2.60 -0.11
N TRP A 12 -20.04 2.15 -0.36
CA TRP A 12 -19.79 0.78 -0.82
C TRP A 12 -19.11 -0.04 0.29
N ARG A 13 -19.78 -1.12 0.70
CA ARG A 13 -19.23 -2.09 1.68
C ARG A 13 -18.55 -3.26 0.97
N GLY A 14 -17.61 -2.98 0.10
CA GLY A 14 -16.87 -4.02 -0.59
C GLY A 14 -15.38 -3.73 -0.55
N GLU A 15 -14.59 -4.76 -0.77
CA GLU A 15 -13.16 -4.58 -1.05
C GLU A 15 -12.98 -4.42 -2.55
N ALA A 16 -12.41 -3.30 -2.97
CA ALA A 16 -11.93 -3.17 -4.33
C ALA A 16 -10.85 -4.23 -4.59
N PRO A 17 -10.84 -4.89 -5.75
CA PRO A 17 -9.76 -5.79 -6.09
C PRO A 17 -8.44 -5.01 -6.09
N ALA A 18 -7.46 -5.52 -5.35
CA ALA A 18 -6.10 -5.02 -5.42
C ALA A 18 -5.49 -5.30 -6.79
N ARG A 19 -4.50 -4.52 -7.19
CA ARG A 19 -3.71 -4.82 -8.39
C ARG A 19 -3.13 -6.24 -8.28
N THR A 20 -2.99 -6.90 -9.42
CA THR A 20 -2.25 -8.18 -9.46
C THR A 20 -0.78 -7.95 -9.12
N ALA A 21 -0.08 -9.00 -8.69
CA ALA A 21 1.36 -8.91 -8.45
C ALA A 21 2.13 -8.53 -9.72
N ASP A 22 1.69 -9.01 -10.88
CA ASP A 22 2.32 -8.69 -12.16
C ASP A 22 2.14 -7.21 -12.50
N LEU A 23 0.92 -6.68 -12.37
CA LEU A 23 0.67 -5.25 -12.61
C LEU A 23 1.45 -4.37 -11.63
N SER A 24 1.54 -4.77 -10.36
CA SER A 24 2.33 -4.02 -9.37
C SER A 24 3.82 -4.02 -9.70
N ARG A 25 4.33 -5.14 -10.23
CA ARG A 25 5.72 -5.24 -10.70
C ARG A 25 5.97 -4.33 -11.91
N GLU A 26 5.08 -4.32 -12.90
CA GLU A 26 5.22 -3.47 -14.07
C GLU A 26 5.11 -1.97 -13.73
N VAL A 27 4.22 -1.60 -12.81
CA VAL A 27 4.14 -0.21 -12.31
C VAL A 27 5.42 0.19 -11.58
N ALA A 28 5.97 -0.69 -10.74
CA ALA A 28 7.24 -0.42 -10.06
C ALA A 28 8.41 -0.29 -11.06
N ARG A 29 8.44 -1.17 -12.08
CA ARG A 29 9.43 -1.10 -13.16
C ARG A 29 9.32 0.20 -13.96
N LEU A 30 8.10 0.64 -14.29
CA LEU A 30 7.88 1.91 -14.96
C LEU A 30 8.47 3.09 -14.15
N LYS A 31 8.22 3.11 -12.83
CA LYS A 31 8.80 4.13 -11.93
C LYS A 31 10.34 4.10 -11.93
N GLU A 32 10.91 2.92 -11.87
CA GLU A 32 12.37 2.70 -11.92
C GLU A 32 12.96 3.14 -13.27
N ASP A 33 12.30 2.80 -14.36
CA ASP A 33 12.70 3.20 -15.72
C ASP A 33 12.68 4.73 -15.91
N ILE A 34 11.69 5.42 -15.32
CA ILE A 34 11.64 6.89 -15.28
C ILE A 34 12.81 7.42 -14.46
N ALA A 35 13.01 6.88 -13.25
CA ALA A 35 14.04 7.33 -12.33
C ALA A 35 15.47 7.20 -12.92
N HIS A 36 15.75 6.11 -13.62
CA HIS A 36 17.05 5.89 -14.28
C HIS A 36 17.33 6.85 -15.44
N ARG A 37 16.30 7.46 -16.02
CA ARG A 37 16.43 8.42 -17.13
C ARG A 37 16.46 9.87 -16.66
N LEU A 38 16.30 10.12 -15.36
CA LEU A 38 16.45 11.46 -14.80
C LEU A 38 17.93 11.88 -14.86
N VAL A 39 18.19 13.00 -15.49
CA VAL A 39 19.51 13.62 -15.56
C VAL A 39 19.63 14.71 -14.49
N ASP A 40 18.54 15.44 -14.26
CA ASP A 40 18.40 16.47 -13.24
C ASP A 40 17.18 16.20 -12.36
N ASP A 41 17.30 16.51 -11.08
CA ASP A 41 16.22 16.38 -10.10
C ASP A 41 15.39 17.68 -9.95
N GLN A 42 15.43 18.56 -10.95
CA GLN A 42 14.72 19.84 -10.93
C GLN A 42 13.48 19.84 -11.83
N ALA A 43 12.36 20.30 -11.28
CA ALA A 43 11.13 20.58 -12.03
C ALA A 43 11.01 22.10 -12.28
N PRO A 44 10.33 22.56 -13.34
CA PRO A 44 9.66 21.77 -14.38
C PRO A 44 10.62 21.20 -15.44
N LEU A 45 10.31 20.01 -15.90
CA LEU A 45 11.13 19.34 -16.93
C LEU A 45 10.72 19.78 -18.34
N PRO A 46 11.70 20.04 -19.23
CA PRO A 46 11.40 20.35 -20.62
C PRO A 46 10.82 19.12 -21.35
N ALA A 47 10.04 19.38 -22.40
CA ALA A 47 9.49 18.32 -23.26
C ALA A 47 10.55 17.42 -23.89
N SER A 48 11.77 17.92 -24.01
CA SER A 48 12.94 17.21 -24.53
C SER A 48 13.66 16.35 -23.49
N ALA A 49 13.26 16.40 -22.23
CA ALA A 49 13.88 15.60 -21.18
C ALA A 49 13.81 14.09 -21.52
N PRO A 50 14.88 13.32 -21.26
CA PRO A 50 14.96 11.91 -21.64
C PRO A 50 13.77 11.07 -21.15
N PRO A 51 13.31 11.15 -19.87
CA PRO A 51 12.17 10.37 -19.41
C PRO A 51 10.86 10.78 -20.09
N VAL A 52 10.65 12.08 -20.38
CA VAL A 52 9.46 12.58 -21.07
C VAL A 52 9.40 12.04 -22.51
N ARG A 53 10.51 12.10 -23.24
CA ARG A 53 10.57 11.53 -24.59
C ARG A 53 10.33 10.03 -24.59
N TRP A 54 10.94 9.32 -23.66
CA TRP A 54 10.78 7.87 -23.53
C TRP A 54 9.32 7.49 -23.26
N LEU A 55 8.64 8.14 -22.33
CA LEU A 55 7.22 7.89 -22.04
C LEU A 55 6.32 8.16 -23.24
N ARG A 56 6.64 9.18 -24.04
CA ARG A 56 5.88 9.46 -25.26
C ARG A 56 6.07 8.39 -26.34
N GLN A 57 7.26 7.85 -26.45
CA GLN A 57 7.61 6.84 -27.47
C GLN A 57 7.14 5.45 -27.09
N GLU A 58 7.40 5.02 -25.85
CA GLU A 58 7.13 3.65 -25.40
C GLU A 58 5.71 3.49 -24.85
N CYS A 59 5.20 4.50 -24.12
CA CYS A 59 3.90 4.44 -23.47
C CYS A 59 2.80 5.20 -24.22
N CYS A 60 3.10 5.77 -25.39
CA CYS A 60 2.16 6.54 -26.22
C CYS A 60 1.47 7.69 -25.47
N LEU A 61 2.09 8.23 -24.43
CA LEU A 61 1.54 9.37 -23.70
C LEU A 61 1.65 10.65 -24.50
N ASP A 62 0.72 11.57 -24.31
CA ASP A 62 0.89 12.94 -24.76
C ASP A 62 1.98 13.66 -23.96
N GLN A 63 2.36 14.84 -24.40
CA GLN A 63 3.43 15.59 -23.77
C GLN A 63 3.11 15.95 -22.32
N ARG A 64 1.87 16.39 -22.04
CA ARG A 64 1.46 16.82 -20.71
C ARG A 64 1.39 15.63 -19.73
N GLY A 65 0.80 14.54 -20.17
CA GLY A 65 0.72 13.29 -19.37
C GLY A 65 2.10 12.74 -19.04
N ALA A 66 3.03 12.76 -20.01
CA ALA A 66 4.41 12.33 -19.77
C ALA A 66 5.14 13.25 -18.77
N GLN A 67 4.98 14.58 -18.89
CA GLN A 67 5.56 15.52 -17.93
C GLN A 67 5.00 15.33 -16.52
N GLN A 68 3.67 15.23 -16.37
CA GLN A 68 3.05 14.97 -15.06
C GLN A 68 3.54 13.66 -14.40
N ALA A 69 3.68 12.59 -15.18
CA ALA A 69 4.18 11.33 -14.66
C ALA A 69 5.60 11.45 -14.12
N VAL A 70 6.48 12.16 -14.85
CA VAL A 70 7.86 12.38 -14.41
C VAL A 70 7.94 13.31 -13.21
N GLU A 71 7.17 14.40 -13.19
CA GLU A 71 7.09 15.35 -12.07
C GLU A 71 6.60 14.66 -10.79
N TYR A 72 5.62 13.75 -10.90
CA TYR A 72 5.17 12.95 -9.77
C TYR A 72 6.29 12.08 -9.17
N ILE A 73 7.07 11.41 -10.02
CA ILE A 73 8.21 10.60 -9.57
C ILE A 73 9.31 11.46 -8.95
N LEU A 74 9.60 12.61 -9.55
CA LEU A 74 10.56 13.58 -9.00
C LEU A 74 10.15 14.09 -7.63
N ALA A 75 8.89 14.50 -7.47
CA ALA A 75 8.39 14.98 -6.20
C ALA A 75 8.52 13.91 -5.10
N GLY A 76 8.17 12.66 -5.41
CA GLY A 76 8.37 11.55 -4.49
C GLY A 76 9.84 11.30 -4.15
N LYS A 77 10.73 11.31 -5.15
CA LYS A 77 12.17 11.15 -4.96
C LYS A 77 12.77 12.27 -4.11
N ALA A 78 12.33 13.51 -4.32
CA ALA A 78 12.81 14.67 -3.55
C ALA A 78 12.49 14.54 -2.04
N VAL A 79 11.33 13.96 -1.69
CA VAL A 79 10.93 13.77 -0.30
C VAL A 79 11.58 12.52 0.31
N LEU A 80 11.59 11.40 -0.40
CA LEU A 80 12.04 10.11 0.12
C LEU A 80 13.55 9.86 -0.09
N GLY A 81 14.22 10.70 -0.87
CA GLY A 81 15.64 10.52 -1.24
C GLY A 81 15.88 9.45 -2.32
N THR A 82 14.89 8.61 -2.57
CA THR A 82 14.93 7.55 -3.59
C THR A 82 13.53 7.21 -4.08
N VAL A 83 13.44 6.40 -5.14
CA VAL A 83 12.17 5.90 -5.67
C VAL A 83 11.94 4.48 -5.15
N PRO A 84 10.84 4.20 -4.43
CA PRO A 84 10.49 2.84 -4.03
C PRO A 84 10.22 1.96 -5.26
N THR A 85 10.87 0.79 -5.30
CA THR A 85 10.77 -0.18 -6.41
C THR A 85 10.59 -1.60 -5.86
N GLN A 86 10.62 -2.61 -6.73
CA GLN A 86 10.64 -4.01 -6.27
C GLN A 86 11.94 -4.38 -5.54
N HIS A 87 12.99 -3.57 -5.67
CA HIS A 87 14.32 -3.80 -5.10
C HIS A 87 14.68 -2.79 -4.00
N THR A 88 13.91 -1.72 -3.89
CA THR A 88 14.16 -0.63 -2.93
C THR A 88 12.90 -0.35 -2.13
N ILE A 89 12.97 -0.58 -0.83
CA ILE A 89 11.91 -0.29 0.13
C ILE A 89 12.35 0.91 0.96
N VAL A 90 11.44 1.86 1.16
CA VAL A 90 11.70 3.02 2.02
C VAL A 90 10.80 2.95 3.23
N ALA A 91 11.38 3.07 4.40
CA ALA A 91 10.63 3.23 5.65
C ALA A 91 10.83 4.65 6.18
N GLU A 92 9.75 5.33 6.45
CA GLU A 92 9.76 6.66 7.07
C GLU A 92 8.89 6.68 8.33
N ARG A 93 9.21 7.59 9.21
CA ARG A 93 8.49 7.82 10.45
C ARG A 93 8.27 9.31 10.64
N PHE A 94 7.04 9.68 10.94
CA PHE A 94 6.69 11.06 11.23
C PHE A 94 5.59 11.12 12.30
N PHE A 95 5.36 12.32 12.83
CA PHE A 95 4.24 12.59 13.72
C PHE A 95 3.14 13.29 12.91
N ASP A 96 1.92 12.81 13.05
CA ASP A 96 0.77 13.47 12.45
C ASP A 96 0.35 14.73 13.25
N GLU A 97 -0.66 15.44 12.75
CA GLU A 97 -1.15 16.67 13.37
C GLU A 97 -1.69 16.46 14.79
N SER A 98 -2.08 15.25 15.15
CA SER A 98 -2.55 14.89 16.50
C SER A 98 -1.41 14.48 17.46
N GLY A 99 -0.18 14.45 16.98
CA GLY A 99 1.00 13.99 17.72
C GLY A 99 1.17 12.45 17.70
N GLY A 100 0.34 11.73 16.95
CA GLY A 100 0.44 10.30 16.78
C GLY A 100 1.61 9.92 15.86
N MET A 101 2.43 8.95 16.29
CA MET A 101 3.53 8.46 15.47
C MET A 101 3.02 7.54 14.37
N GLN A 102 3.40 7.85 13.14
CA GLN A 102 3.11 7.08 11.95
C GLN A 102 4.38 6.47 11.39
N LEU A 103 4.32 5.19 11.06
CA LEU A 103 5.36 4.49 10.31
C LEU A 103 4.81 4.11 8.95
N VAL A 104 5.45 4.58 7.90
CA VAL A 104 5.09 4.24 6.51
C VAL A 104 6.20 3.40 5.90
N ILE A 105 5.82 2.30 5.28
CA ILE A 105 6.70 1.44 4.51
C ILE A 105 6.26 1.54 3.05
N HIS A 106 7.03 2.26 2.24
CA HIS A 106 6.83 2.37 0.81
C HIS A 106 7.35 1.10 0.13
N ALA A 107 6.44 0.25 -0.29
CA ALA A 107 6.72 -1.06 -0.88
C ALA A 107 5.72 -1.35 -1.99
N PRO A 108 6.05 -1.12 -3.26
CA PRO A 108 5.13 -1.29 -4.39
C PRO A 108 4.95 -2.76 -4.78
N PHE A 109 4.63 -3.61 -3.80
CA PHE A 109 4.45 -5.06 -4.00
C PHE A 109 3.01 -5.47 -4.30
N GLY A 110 2.07 -4.51 -4.23
CA GLY A 110 0.65 -4.75 -4.41
C GLY A 110 -0.08 -5.04 -3.10
N GLY A 111 -1.36 -4.70 -3.08
CA GLY A 111 -2.18 -4.70 -1.86
C GLY A 111 -2.29 -6.05 -1.16
N ARG A 112 -2.17 -7.17 -1.88
CA ARG A 112 -2.21 -8.50 -1.25
C ARG A 112 -0.97 -8.76 -0.40
N VAL A 113 0.21 -8.48 -0.93
CA VAL A 113 1.49 -8.64 -0.21
C VAL A 113 1.56 -7.65 0.93
N ASN A 114 1.28 -6.38 0.67
CA ASN A 114 1.36 -5.33 1.66
C ASN A 114 0.37 -5.54 2.81
N ARG A 115 -0.85 -6.01 2.54
CA ARG A 115 -1.83 -6.35 3.58
C ARG A 115 -1.37 -7.53 4.45
N ALA A 116 -0.83 -8.58 3.82
CA ALA A 116 -0.28 -9.72 4.56
C ALA A 116 0.90 -9.29 5.43
N TRP A 117 1.81 -8.50 4.87
CA TRP A 117 2.96 -7.96 5.60
C TRP A 117 2.54 -7.04 6.75
N GLY A 118 1.59 -6.11 6.50
CA GLY A 118 1.05 -5.22 7.53
C GLY A 118 0.42 -5.97 8.70
N LEU A 119 -0.40 -7.00 8.43
CA LEU A 119 -0.99 -7.86 9.48
C LEU A 119 0.07 -8.60 10.28
N ALA A 120 1.09 -9.15 9.61
CA ALA A 120 2.17 -9.86 10.30
C ALA A 120 3.01 -8.90 11.15
N LEU A 121 3.32 -7.70 10.65
CA LEU A 121 3.99 -6.66 11.44
C LEU A 121 3.14 -6.24 12.64
N GLN A 122 1.86 -5.94 12.43
CA GLN A 122 0.94 -5.62 13.52
C GLN A 122 1.01 -6.65 14.64
N LYS A 123 0.91 -7.94 14.30
CA LYS A 123 0.99 -9.03 15.28
C LYS A 123 2.32 -9.03 16.03
N ARG A 124 3.43 -8.84 15.33
CA ARG A 124 4.77 -8.81 15.95
C ARG A 124 4.98 -7.61 16.85
N PHE A 125 4.50 -6.43 16.44
CA PHE A 125 4.56 -5.23 17.26
C PHE A 125 3.71 -5.38 18.53
N CYS A 126 2.48 -5.88 18.41
CA CYS A 126 1.63 -6.14 19.59
C CYS A 126 2.30 -7.09 20.59
N VAL A 127 2.97 -8.14 20.10
CA VAL A 127 3.68 -9.10 20.98
C VAL A 127 4.95 -8.49 21.57
N ALA A 128 5.69 -7.69 20.79
CA ALA A 128 6.97 -7.16 21.23
C ALA A 128 6.84 -5.97 22.20
N PHE A 129 5.80 -5.17 22.04
CA PHE A 129 5.67 -3.89 22.76
C PHE A 129 4.40 -3.78 23.62
N ASP A 130 3.56 -4.82 23.65
CA ASP A 130 2.33 -4.90 24.43
C ASP A 130 1.38 -3.70 24.20
N PHE A 131 1.21 -3.27 22.96
CA PHE A 131 0.25 -2.24 22.57
C PHE A 131 -0.48 -2.57 21.28
N GLU A 132 -1.71 -2.08 21.16
CA GLU A 132 -2.49 -2.19 19.95
C GLU A 132 -2.09 -1.10 18.95
N LEU A 133 -1.85 -1.50 17.72
CA LEU A 133 -1.62 -0.60 16.61
C LEU A 133 -2.59 -0.88 15.46
N GLN A 134 -2.84 0.14 14.67
CA GLN A 134 -3.63 0.01 13.45
C GLN A 134 -2.69 -0.12 12.24
N ALA A 135 -3.02 -1.06 11.37
CA ALA A 135 -2.31 -1.27 10.12
C ALA A 135 -3.27 -1.06 8.93
N ALA A 136 -2.87 -0.22 8.01
CA ALA A 136 -3.52 -0.06 6.71
C ALA A 136 -2.53 -0.37 5.60
N ALA A 137 -3.01 -0.95 4.50
CA ALA A 137 -2.17 -1.30 3.38
C ALA A 137 -2.83 -0.98 2.04
N THR A 138 -2.03 -0.46 1.12
CA THR A 138 -2.38 -0.17 -0.26
C THR A 138 -1.51 -0.98 -1.21
N ASP A 139 -1.69 -0.78 -2.51
CA ASP A 139 -0.80 -1.38 -3.51
C ASP A 139 0.64 -0.83 -3.45
N GLU A 140 0.83 0.35 -2.89
CA GLU A 140 2.11 1.08 -2.85
C GLU A 140 2.85 0.96 -1.50
N GLY A 141 2.17 0.51 -0.44
CA GLY A 141 2.82 0.45 0.87
C GLY A 141 1.91 0.11 2.03
N ILE A 142 2.47 0.26 3.21
CA ILE A 142 1.86 -0.05 4.50
C ILE A 142 1.99 1.16 5.42
N VAL A 143 0.93 1.49 6.12
CA VAL A 143 0.93 2.50 7.18
C VAL A 143 0.63 1.81 8.50
N LEU A 144 1.47 2.06 9.50
CA LEU A 144 1.28 1.59 10.88
C LEU A 144 1.15 2.81 11.79
N SER A 145 0.00 2.94 12.46
CA SER A 145 -0.23 3.97 13.46
C SER A 145 0.18 3.46 14.84
N LEU A 146 1.20 4.07 15.43
CA LEU A 146 1.90 3.57 16.61
C LEU A 146 1.52 4.31 17.91
N GLY A 147 0.67 5.36 17.83
CA GLY A 147 0.33 6.20 18.97
C GLY A 147 1.50 7.07 19.47
N GLU A 148 1.33 7.69 20.63
CA GLU A 148 2.22 8.80 21.08
C GLU A 148 3.57 8.37 21.68
N LYS A 149 3.80 7.11 22.08
CA LYS A 149 4.85 6.78 23.05
C LYS A 149 5.92 5.77 22.64
N HIS A 150 5.97 5.35 21.40
CA HIS A 150 6.89 4.27 21.03
C HIS A 150 8.02 4.73 20.12
N SER A 151 9.20 4.86 20.66
CA SER A 151 10.42 5.12 19.90
C SER A 151 11.25 3.85 19.80
N PHE A 152 11.60 3.45 18.58
CA PHE A 152 12.49 2.34 18.28
C PHE A 152 13.34 2.69 17.05
N PRO A 153 14.50 2.08 16.85
CA PRO A 153 15.30 2.25 15.64
C PRO A 153 14.53 1.79 14.42
N LEU A 154 14.47 2.63 13.37
CA LEU A 154 13.61 2.38 12.20
C LEU A 154 14.01 1.11 11.42
N ASP A 155 15.29 0.79 11.39
CA ASP A 155 15.86 -0.40 10.76
C ASP A 155 15.37 -1.72 11.39
N THR A 156 15.02 -1.71 12.68
CA THR A 156 14.52 -2.90 13.37
C THR A 156 13.21 -3.42 12.82
N VAL A 157 12.43 -2.58 12.12
CA VAL A 157 11.16 -2.97 11.48
C VAL A 157 11.36 -4.16 10.52
N PHE A 158 12.46 -4.15 9.78
CA PHE A 158 12.77 -5.22 8.83
C PHE A 158 13.21 -6.52 9.50
N ALA A 159 13.62 -6.47 10.76
CA ALA A 159 14.03 -7.65 11.55
C ALA A 159 12.83 -8.37 12.21
N PHE A 160 11.64 -7.75 12.31
CA PHE A 160 10.48 -8.34 12.96
C PHE A 160 9.92 -9.57 12.24
N LEU A 161 10.16 -9.70 10.95
CA LEU A 161 9.68 -10.82 10.14
C LEU A 161 10.84 -11.49 9.40
N ASN A 162 10.76 -12.80 9.31
CA ASN A 162 11.65 -13.58 8.46
C ASN A 162 10.89 -14.69 7.72
N ALA A 163 11.47 -15.19 6.65
CA ALA A 163 10.84 -16.19 5.78
C ALA A 163 10.46 -17.49 6.50
N LYS A 164 11.14 -17.86 7.59
CA LYS A 164 10.90 -19.12 8.32
C LYS A 164 9.64 -19.03 9.19
N THR A 165 9.39 -17.86 9.79
CA THR A 165 8.31 -17.68 10.79
C THR A 165 7.10 -16.93 10.25
N VAL A 166 7.21 -16.24 9.11
CA VAL A 166 6.15 -15.37 8.59
C VAL A 166 4.83 -16.10 8.37
N ARG A 167 4.84 -17.35 7.93
CA ARG A 167 3.63 -18.14 7.69
C ARG A 167 2.84 -18.33 8.98
N GLU A 168 3.52 -18.72 10.07
CA GLU A 168 2.88 -18.94 11.37
C GLU A 168 2.32 -17.62 11.94
N VAL A 169 3.16 -16.58 11.96
CA VAL A 169 2.76 -15.23 12.42
C VAL A 169 1.55 -14.71 11.65
N LEU A 170 1.57 -14.84 10.32
CA LEU A 170 0.47 -14.39 9.47
C LEU A 170 -0.80 -15.20 9.69
N THR A 171 -0.70 -16.52 9.88
CA THR A 171 -1.86 -17.37 10.19
C THR A 171 -2.54 -16.91 11.48
N GLN A 172 -1.76 -16.66 12.54
CA GLN A 172 -2.28 -16.16 13.81
C GLN A 172 -2.89 -14.76 13.66
N ALA A 173 -2.24 -13.87 12.91
CA ALA A 173 -2.73 -12.52 12.67
C ALA A 173 -4.05 -12.50 11.90
N VAL A 174 -4.18 -13.31 10.85
CA VAL A 174 -5.39 -13.40 10.02
C VAL A 174 -6.56 -13.96 10.81
N LEU A 175 -6.35 -14.97 11.65
CA LEU A 175 -7.43 -15.55 12.48
C LEU A 175 -8.04 -14.53 13.45
N GLN A 176 -7.27 -13.55 13.90
CA GLN A 176 -7.71 -12.47 14.78
C GLN A 176 -8.28 -11.26 14.01
N ALA A 177 -8.02 -11.15 12.72
CA ALA A 177 -8.46 -10.01 11.92
C ALA A 177 -9.97 -10.06 11.62
N PRO A 178 -10.70 -8.93 11.70
CA PRO A 178 -12.14 -8.88 11.41
C PRO A 178 -12.52 -9.43 10.03
N MET A 179 -11.61 -9.28 9.05
CA MET A 179 -11.79 -9.79 7.70
C MET A 179 -11.93 -11.33 7.65
N PHE A 180 -11.34 -12.07 8.61
CA PHE A 180 -11.42 -13.53 8.64
C PHE A 180 -12.87 -14.01 8.80
N MET A 181 -13.60 -13.44 9.73
CA MET A 181 -15.01 -13.83 9.98
C MET A 181 -15.88 -13.61 8.74
N THR A 182 -15.70 -12.49 8.06
CA THR A 182 -16.43 -12.19 6.82
C THR A 182 -16.08 -13.18 5.71
N ARG A 183 -14.81 -13.45 5.50
CA ARG A 183 -14.33 -14.39 4.47
C ARG A 183 -14.72 -15.82 4.77
N TRP A 184 -14.63 -16.23 6.04
CA TRP A 184 -15.09 -17.53 6.50
C TRP A 184 -16.57 -17.73 6.19
N ARG A 185 -17.41 -16.75 6.59
CA ARG A 185 -18.85 -16.80 6.33
C ARG A 185 -19.18 -16.92 4.84
N TRP A 186 -18.49 -16.15 3.99
CA TRP A 186 -18.69 -16.23 2.55
C TRP A 186 -18.31 -17.62 1.98
N ASN A 187 -17.21 -18.17 2.43
CA ASN A 187 -16.77 -19.50 2.00
C ASN A 187 -17.73 -20.60 2.48
N ALA A 188 -18.14 -20.55 3.73
CA ALA A 188 -19.11 -21.50 4.28
C ALA A 188 -20.49 -21.42 3.58
N THR A 189 -20.92 -20.20 3.22
CA THR A 189 -22.17 -20.00 2.47
C THR A 189 -22.04 -20.55 1.03
N ARG A 190 -20.92 -20.31 0.36
CA ARG A 190 -20.67 -20.84 -0.99
C ARG A 190 -20.54 -22.36 -1.01
N ALA A 191 -19.96 -22.92 0.03
CA ALA A 191 -19.87 -24.37 0.23
C ALA A 191 -21.19 -25.02 0.66
N LEU A 192 -22.30 -24.24 0.78
CA LEU A 192 -23.60 -24.67 1.28
C LEU A 192 -23.56 -25.26 2.70
N ALA A 193 -22.50 -24.94 3.46
CA ALA A 193 -22.36 -25.37 4.85
C ALA A 193 -23.21 -24.54 5.81
N LEU A 194 -23.65 -23.34 5.41
CA LEU A 194 -24.54 -22.47 6.16
C LEU A 194 -25.80 -22.21 5.36
N LEU A 195 -26.96 -22.35 6.02
CA LEU A 195 -28.24 -21.97 5.45
C LEU A 195 -28.31 -20.45 5.30
N ARG A 196 -28.65 -19.97 4.11
CA ARG A 196 -28.80 -18.54 3.83
C ARG A 196 -29.99 -17.92 4.57
N PHE A 197 -31.03 -18.71 4.78
CA PHE A 197 -32.22 -18.36 5.53
C PHE A 197 -32.56 -19.50 6.48
N ILE A 198 -32.60 -19.23 7.74
CA ILE A 198 -33.22 -20.13 8.74
C ILE A 198 -34.72 -19.83 8.69
N GLY A 199 -35.48 -20.81 8.17
CA GLY A 199 -36.89 -20.74 7.87
C GLY A 199 -37.71 -19.71 8.63
N GLY A 200 -38.33 -18.80 7.91
CA GLY A 200 -39.61 -18.16 8.24
C GLY A 200 -39.74 -17.46 9.59
N LYS A 201 -38.73 -16.80 10.13
CA LYS A 201 -38.89 -15.77 11.16
C LYS A 201 -38.00 -14.58 10.87
#